data_fc37ada8f708d26c9a266a1abacba52b
#
_entry.id   fc37ada8f708d26c9a266a1abacba52b
#
_cell.length_a   1.000
_cell.length_b   1.000
_cell.length_c   1.000
_cell.angle_alpha   90.00
_cell.angle_beta   90.00
_cell.angle_gamma   90.00
#
_symmetry.space_group_name_H-M   'P 1'
#
loop_
_entity.id
_entity.type
_entity.pdbx_description
1 polymer ?
#
loop_
_entity_poly.entity_id
_entity_poly.type
_entity_poly.pdbx_seq_one_letter_code
_entity_poly.pdbx_strand_id
1 'polypeptide(L)'
;MKKKIIALLLSLASAAGAVLPVCAAAAEAAASDTQVSVSEVAAESDDGRISEGSTGIASVTVDKTNVNIRVTLAKADAEKYKGRKLFLFELYPYQTAENIGAFDPTDYRLIDGSEYLFSLPFEKNSDQIYARYLCALIGEDGLYTVITDEKYIGGYESFADYVYPYPEFASKKGLAFRYLSDASALGVSHTVLTVPINEYFVSESEDAAFFDHCGRTYYLDPTRLAALDYKVRTYSEAGINIYLDVVLTAPTETQPDELDRLYASEYASSVTYYAVNSADSTALGYFNAMLAFLAGRYTRPDREYGFAGSYIIGYQVNSNRYYNNYGESEFDDYMDSYIRLLRSAEIAVDTVYSGARIYVPLANNFTEPSVNSKVQTNARYDYTSRDVLDALAERASDISWNVAFYPYASDYENSAIWQDEGAVSGFGTPYITASNIELLCEYLSQSEFLFGGEKRRIAIAEFGVNGNPEDDDSLANQAASFAYGYYKAAAQDMIESVIYYRQVDSLAEEGVYFGLWETGTDDSADMTEKKPIYDVFKYIDTPRSTEFSTSYISRLGAA
;
A
#
# COMPACT_ATOMS: atom_id res chain seq x y z
N MET A 1 17.34 28.59 8.22
CA MET A 1 16.25 28.02 8.95
C MET A 1 15.41 27.05 8.14
N LYS A 2 15.15 27.27 6.85
CA LYS A 2 14.34 26.36 5.98
C LYS A 2 14.94 24.98 5.63
N LYS A 3 16.17 24.67 5.98
CA LYS A 3 16.83 23.37 5.65
C LYS A 3 16.46 22.20 6.57
N LYS A 4 15.76 22.44 7.68
CA LYS A 4 15.42 21.40 8.66
C LYS A 4 13.99 20.87 8.53
N ILE A 5 13.10 21.60 7.87
CA ILE A 5 11.65 21.30 7.88
C ILE A 5 11.31 20.00 7.13
N ILE A 6 12.01 19.68 6.05
CA ILE A 6 11.75 18.43 5.28
C ILE A 6 12.33 17.19 5.96
N ALA A 7 13.41 17.35 6.72
CA ALA A 7 13.96 16.25 7.51
C ALA A 7 13.15 15.91 8.76
N LEU A 8 12.22 16.76 9.15
CA LEU A 8 11.60 16.74 10.49
C LEU A 8 10.24 16.07 10.56
N LEU A 9 9.47 16.03 9.45
CA LEU A 9 8.27 15.15 9.35
C LEU A 9 8.63 13.67 9.53
N LEU A 10 9.90 13.39 9.66
CA LEU A 10 10.60 12.12 9.56
C LEU A 10 10.85 11.41 10.89
N SER A 11 10.82 12.12 12.03
CA SER A 11 11.26 11.53 13.30
C SER A 11 10.13 11.01 14.18
N LEU A 12 8.87 11.10 13.75
CA LEU A 12 7.72 10.93 14.64
C LEU A 12 7.04 9.56 14.61
N ALA A 13 7.44 8.67 13.72
CA ALA A 13 6.95 7.28 13.73
C ALA A 13 7.54 6.43 14.88
N SER A 14 8.65 6.86 15.51
CA SER A 14 9.41 6.03 16.46
C SER A 14 9.24 6.36 17.96
N ALA A 15 8.52 7.43 18.35
CA ALA A 15 8.42 7.86 19.74
C ALA A 15 7.11 7.47 20.44
N ALA A 16 6.74 6.19 20.44
CA ALA A 16 5.62 5.71 21.26
C ALA A 16 5.94 4.37 21.94
N GLY A 17 6.95 4.38 22.78
CA GLY A 17 7.35 3.22 23.58
C GLY A 17 7.53 3.56 25.06
N ALA A 18 6.45 3.66 25.82
CA ALA A 18 6.52 3.48 27.26
C ALA A 18 5.64 2.29 27.63
N VAL A 19 6.26 1.14 27.84
CA VAL A 19 5.62 -0.13 28.21
C VAL A 19 5.65 -0.28 29.71
N LEU A 20 4.49 -0.52 30.30
CA LEU A 20 4.39 -1.14 31.64
C LEU A 20 4.32 -2.67 31.46
N PRO A 21 4.96 -3.46 32.34
CA PRO A 21 5.06 -4.91 32.16
C PRO A 21 3.75 -5.60 32.56
N VAL A 22 3.23 -6.46 31.70
CA VAL A 22 2.19 -7.45 32.06
C VAL A 22 2.69 -8.84 31.69
N CYS A 23 2.59 -9.72 32.66
CA CYS A 23 3.07 -11.09 32.66
C CYS A 23 2.53 -11.95 31.51
N ALA A 24 3.41 -12.81 31.00
CA ALA A 24 3.13 -13.87 30.04
C ALA A 24 2.27 -14.99 30.65
N ALA A 25 1.28 -15.44 29.90
CA ALA A 25 0.70 -16.78 30.05
C ALA A 25 0.57 -17.41 28.67
N ALA A 26 1.33 -18.47 28.43
CA ALA A 26 1.25 -19.28 27.23
C ALA A 26 -0.07 -20.05 27.19
N ALA A 27 -0.72 -20.10 26.06
CA ALA A 27 -1.83 -21.03 25.80
C ALA A 27 -1.59 -21.72 24.44
N GLU A 28 -1.36 -23.03 24.51
CA GLU A 28 -1.43 -23.94 23.37
C GLU A 28 -2.85 -23.95 22.82
N ALA A 29 -3.03 -23.73 21.53
CA ALA A 29 -4.31 -23.89 20.85
C ALA A 29 -4.26 -25.13 19.95
N ALA A 30 -5.08 -26.12 20.31
CA ALA A 30 -5.35 -27.31 19.52
C ALA A 30 -6.27 -26.95 18.34
N ALA A 31 -5.92 -27.41 17.14
CA ALA A 31 -6.75 -27.33 15.95
C ALA A 31 -7.97 -28.29 16.09
N SER A 32 -9.16 -27.78 15.83
CA SER A 32 -10.36 -28.59 15.60
C SER A 32 -10.87 -28.40 14.19
N ASP A 33 -10.85 -29.47 13.40
CA ASP A 33 -11.48 -29.57 12.09
C ASP A 33 -12.99 -29.32 12.16
N THR A 34 -13.47 -28.34 11.42
CA THR A 34 -14.87 -28.25 11.07
C THR A 34 -14.98 -28.00 9.56
N GLN A 35 -15.29 -29.04 8.80
CA GLN A 35 -15.60 -28.97 7.38
C GLN A 35 -16.93 -28.26 7.17
N VAL A 36 -16.90 -27.15 6.46
CA VAL A 36 -18.09 -26.53 5.87
C VAL A 36 -18.04 -26.80 4.35
N SER A 37 -19.09 -27.42 3.85
CA SER A 37 -19.27 -27.75 2.43
C SER A 37 -19.43 -26.47 1.61
N VAL A 38 -18.53 -26.22 0.67
CA VAL A 38 -18.60 -25.13 -0.31
C VAL A 38 -19.44 -25.58 -1.49
N SER A 39 -20.57 -24.91 -1.73
CA SER A 39 -21.31 -24.97 -3.00
C SER A 39 -20.52 -24.24 -4.08
N GLU A 40 -20.36 -24.90 -5.24
CA GLU A 40 -19.73 -24.30 -6.43
C GLU A 40 -20.46 -23.00 -6.83
N VAL A 41 -19.79 -21.89 -6.63
CA VAL A 41 -20.07 -20.65 -7.35
C VAL A 41 -18.95 -20.51 -8.37
N ALA A 42 -19.27 -20.73 -9.62
CA ALA A 42 -18.36 -20.44 -10.72
C ALA A 42 -18.15 -18.92 -10.77
N ALA A 43 -16.97 -18.46 -10.35
CA ALA A 43 -16.52 -17.12 -10.63
C ALA A 43 -16.19 -17.04 -12.13
N GLU A 44 -16.96 -16.28 -12.88
CA GLU A 44 -16.56 -15.81 -14.20
C GLU A 44 -15.44 -14.78 -14.00
N SER A 45 -14.19 -15.26 -14.03
CA SER A 45 -13.01 -14.41 -14.07
C SER A 45 -12.82 -13.83 -15.46
N ASP A 46 -12.39 -12.59 -15.49
CA ASP A 46 -11.97 -11.78 -16.63
C ASP A 46 -11.40 -12.62 -17.77
N ASP A 47 -12.17 -12.71 -18.86
CA ASP A 47 -11.82 -13.42 -20.08
C ASP A 47 -10.86 -12.52 -20.88
N GLY A 48 -9.57 -12.52 -20.47
CA GLY A 48 -8.48 -11.93 -21.25
C GLY A 48 -8.41 -12.60 -22.62
N ARG A 49 -9.36 -12.28 -23.50
CA ARG A 49 -9.41 -12.77 -24.87
C ARG A 49 -8.18 -12.28 -25.61
N ILE A 50 -7.17 -13.17 -25.70
CA ILE A 50 -6.21 -13.06 -26.81
C ILE A 50 -7.05 -13.03 -28.08
N SER A 51 -6.90 -11.96 -28.87
CA SER A 51 -7.59 -11.86 -30.15
C SER A 51 -7.36 -13.14 -30.95
N GLU A 52 -8.42 -13.76 -31.52
CA GLU A 52 -8.28 -14.96 -32.32
C GLU A 52 -7.15 -14.76 -33.35
N GLY A 53 -5.99 -15.43 -33.10
CA GLY A 53 -4.84 -15.35 -33.99
C GLY A 53 -3.55 -14.77 -33.42
N SER A 54 -3.45 -14.42 -32.12
CA SER A 54 -2.19 -14.00 -31.46
C SER A 54 -1.49 -15.18 -30.76
N THR A 55 -0.15 -15.12 -30.69
CA THR A 55 0.66 -16.05 -29.88
C THR A 55 0.77 -15.48 -28.45
N GLY A 56 0.47 -16.30 -27.43
CA GLY A 56 0.56 -15.87 -26.03
C GLY A 56 0.05 -16.92 -25.04
N ILE A 57 0.16 -16.60 -23.75
CA ILE A 57 -0.46 -17.40 -22.69
C ILE A 57 -1.88 -16.87 -22.46
N ALA A 58 -2.87 -17.70 -22.80
CA ALA A 58 -4.28 -17.35 -22.68
C ALA A 58 -4.71 -17.24 -21.21
N SER A 59 -4.32 -18.23 -20.38
CA SER A 59 -4.63 -18.22 -18.95
C SER A 59 -3.61 -19.00 -18.15
N VAL A 60 -3.41 -18.59 -16.90
CA VAL A 60 -2.72 -19.35 -15.86
C VAL A 60 -3.68 -19.43 -14.68
N THR A 61 -4.19 -20.61 -14.41
CA THR A 61 -5.17 -20.86 -13.36
C THR A 61 -4.71 -22.00 -12.47
N VAL A 62 -5.13 -21.97 -11.22
CA VAL A 62 -4.82 -23.04 -10.27
C VAL A 62 -6.09 -23.81 -9.94
N ASP A 63 -6.02 -25.13 -9.94
CA ASP A 63 -6.95 -25.99 -9.25
C ASP A 63 -6.32 -26.49 -7.93
N LYS A 64 -6.96 -27.41 -7.22
CA LYS A 64 -6.49 -27.86 -5.89
C LYS A 64 -5.07 -28.46 -5.91
N THR A 65 -4.58 -28.91 -7.04
CA THR A 65 -3.36 -29.72 -7.14
C THR A 65 -2.43 -29.32 -8.26
N ASN A 66 -2.88 -28.46 -9.19
CA ASN A 66 -2.10 -28.10 -10.37
C ASN A 66 -2.26 -26.63 -10.75
N VAL A 67 -1.17 -26.05 -11.25
CA VAL A 67 -1.20 -24.85 -12.09
C VAL A 67 -1.44 -25.28 -13.53
N ASN A 68 -2.48 -24.76 -14.16
CA ASN A 68 -2.87 -25.06 -15.53
C ASN A 68 -2.61 -23.84 -16.42
N ILE A 69 -1.66 -23.97 -17.36
CA ILE A 69 -1.21 -22.91 -18.25
C ILE A 69 -1.72 -23.22 -19.65
N ARG A 70 -2.62 -22.39 -20.19
CA ARG A 70 -3.11 -22.47 -21.56
C ARG A 70 -2.30 -21.54 -22.45
N VAL A 71 -1.75 -22.10 -23.52
CA VAL A 71 -0.95 -21.36 -24.49
C VAL A 71 -1.62 -21.46 -25.85
N THR A 72 -1.74 -20.33 -26.53
CA THR A 72 -2.24 -20.26 -27.91
C THR A 72 -1.11 -19.77 -28.82
N LEU A 73 -0.91 -20.43 -29.95
CA LEU A 73 -0.05 -19.96 -31.02
C LEU A 73 -0.90 -19.43 -32.17
N ALA A 74 -0.52 -18.28 -32.73
CA ALA A 74 -1.05 -17.81 -34.00
C ALA A 74 -0.86 -18.90 -35.08
N LYS A 75 -1.79 -19.05 -36.01
CA LYS A 75 -1.71 -20.06 -37.07
C LYS A 75 -0.38 -20.00 -37.85
N ALA A 76 0.11 -18.79 -38.10
CA ALA A 76 1.38 -18.55 -38.77
C ALA A 76 2.57 -19.10 -37.96
N ASP A 77 2.55 -18.88 -36.64
CA ASP A 77 3.60 -19.38 -35.75
C ASP A 77 3.53 -20.88 -35.55
N ALA A 78 2.33 -21.44 -35.41
CA ALA A 78 2.12 -22.89 -35.34
C ALA A 78 2.69 -23.62 -36.56
N GLU A 79 2.44 -23.12 -37.78
CA GLU A 79 3.00 -23.69 -39.00
C GLU A 79 4.51 -23.42 -39.13
N LYS A 80 4.98 -22.21 -38.81
CA LYS A 80 6.40 -21.82 -38.87
C LYS A 80 7.28 -22.67 -37.95
N TYR A 81 6.78 -22.99 -36.77
CA TYR A 81 7.54 -23.69 -35.74
C TYR A 81 7.16 -25.17 -35.59
N LYS A 82 6.36 -25.71 -36.48
CA LYS A 82 5.89 -27.11 -36.47
C LYS A 82 7.03 -28.11 -36.25
N GLY A 83 6.83 -29.02 -35.29
CA GLY A 83 7.80 -30.05 -34.94
C GLY A 83 8.93 -29.58 -34.00
N ARG A 84 8.98 -28.29 -33.67
CA ARG A 84 9.90 -27.76 -32.65
C ARG A 84 9.31 -27.93 -31.24
N LYS A 85 10.15 -27.81 -30.22
CA LYS A 85 9.72 -27.81 -28.81
C LYS A 85 9.29 -26.41 -28.41
N LEU A 86 8.09 -26.29 -27.89
CA LEU A 86 7.60 -25.13 -27.13
C LEU A 86 7.96 -25.36 -25.67
N PHE A 87 8.91 -24.62 -25.13
CA PHE A 87 9.35 -24.74 -23.76
C PHE A 87 8.55 -23.78 -22.87
N LEU A 88 8.07 -24.27 -21.73
CA LEU A 88 7.46 -23.49 -20.66
C LEU A 88 8.52 -23.18 -19.61
N PHE A 89 8.57 -21.95 -19.18
CA PHE A 89 9.37 -21.50 -18.04
C PHE A 89 8.46 -20.98 -16.93
N GLU A 90 8.80 -21.34 -15.70
CA GLU A 90 8.27 -20.80 -14.46
C GLU A 90 9.34 -19.87 -13.90
N LEU A 91 9.02 -18.57 -13.76
CA LEU A 91 9.92 -17.57 -13.25
C LEU A 91 9.37 -16.97 -11.97
N TYR A 92 10.19 -16.87 -10.94
CA TYR A 92 9.86 -16.19 -9.72
C TYR A 92 10.00 -14.67 -9.88
N PRO A 93 9.35 -13.83 -9.04
CA PRO A 93 9.37 -12.37 -9.21
C PRO A 93 10.75 -11.75 -9.31
N TYR A 94 11.76 -12.28 -8.61
CA TYR A 94 13.15 -11.81 -8.63
C TYR A 94 13.97 -12.27 -9.84
N GLN A 95 13.40 -13.09 -10.72
CA GLN A 95 14.04 -13.57 -11.97
C GLN A 95 13.56 -12.74 -13.15
N THR A 96 14.37 -12.58 -14.20
CA THR A 96 14.00 -11.83 -15.41
C THR A 96 14.06 -12.70 -16.66
N ALA A 97 13.16 -12.46 -17.61
CA ALA A 97 13.14 -13.16 -18.90
C ALA A 97 14.39 -12.88 -19.74
N GLU A 98 15.08 -11.76 -19.51
CA GLU A 98 16.34 -11.44 -20.18
C GLU A 98 17.44 -12.49 -19.92
N ASN A 99 17.40 -13.09 -18.73
CA ASN A 99 18.34 -14.11 -18.30
C ASN A 99 17.77 -15.55 -18.43
N ILE A 100 16.77 -15.77 -19.31
CA ILE A 100 16.06 -17.04 -19.43
C ILE A 100 16.99 -18.23 -19.70
N GLY A 101 18.12 -18.01 -20.36
CA GLY A 101 19.15 -19.02 -20.60
C GLY A 101 19.87 -19.53 -19.34
N ALA A 102 19.71 -18.84 -18.20
CA ALA A 102 20.24 -19.28 -16.92
C ALA A 102 19.31 -20.24 -16.16
N PHE A 103 18.08 -20.44 -16.65
CA PHE A 103 17.06 -21.27 -16.02
C PHE A 103 16.77 -22.52 -16.87
N ASP A 104 16.46 -23.61 -16.20
CA ASP A 104 15.96 -24.81 -16.87
C ASP A 104 14.46 -24.63 -17.19
N PRO A 105 14.00 -25.07 -18.38
CA PRO A 105 12.57 -25.07 -18.70
C PRO A 105 11.82 -26.05 -17.78
N THR A 106 10.65 -25.65 -17.31
CA THR A 106 9.83 -26.45 -16.41
C THR A 106 9.17 -27.63 -17.12
N ASP A 107 8.72 -27.43 -18.38
CA ASP A 107 8.11 -28.46 -19.21
C ASP A 107 8.25 -28.09 -20.71
N TYR A 108 7.86 -28.99 -21.63
CA TYR A 108 7.77 -28.68 -23.06
C TYR A 108 6.66 -29.44 -23.75
N ARG A 109 6.19 -28.93 -24.89
CA ARG A 109 5.31 -29.62 -25.86
C ARG A 109 5.93 -29.57 -27.26
N LEU A 110 5.65 -30.60 -28.10
CA LEU A 110 5.96 -30.51 -29.51
C LEU A 110 4.87 -29.69 -30.22
N ILE A 111 5.28 -28.77 -31.08
CA ILE A 111 4.35 -27.94 -31.84
C ILE A 111 3.76 -28.75 -32.97
N ASP A 112 2.49 -29.11 -32.84
CA ASP A 112 1.68 -29.87 -33.83
C ASP A 112 0.28 -29.26 -34.04
N GLY A 113 -0.04 -28.19 -33.32
CA GLY A 113 -1.29 -27.45 -33.34
C GLY A 113 -1.12 -26.00 -32.88
N SER A 114 -2.22 -25.36 -32.53
CA SER A 114 -2.25 -23.95 -32.06
C SER A 114 -2.61 -23.78 -30.58
N GLU A 115 -3.04 -24.84 -29.88
CA GLU A 115 -3.43 -24.78 -28.49
C GLU A 115 -2.69 -25.82 -27.66
N TYR A 116 -2.16 -25.43 -26.53
CA TYR A 116 -1.40 -26.28 -25.60
C TYR A 116 -1.86 -26.06 -24.18
N LEU A 117 -1.89 -27.16 -23.41
CA LEU A 117 -2.11 -27.14 -21.96
C LEU A 117 -0.88 -27.75 -21.28
N PHE A 118 -0.30 -26.98 -20.38
CA PHE A 118 0.65 -27.45 -19.40
C PHE A 118 -0.06 -27.56 -18.05
N SER A 119 0.24 -28.61 -17.30
CA SER A 119 -0.32 -28.82 -15.96
C SER A 119 0.83 -29.22 -15.04
N LEU A 120 1.16 -28.34 -14.11
CA LEU A 120 2.27 -28.52 -13.17
C LEU A 120 1.72 -28.79 -11.77
N PRO A 121 2.36 -29.65 -10.96
CA PRO A 121 1.97 -29.80 -9.56
C PRO A 121 1.99 -28.45 -8.84
N PHE A 122 1.00 -28.22 -7.96
CA PHE A 122 0.85 -27.01 -7.19
C PHE A 122 0.74 -27.30 -5.70
N GLU A 123 1.49 -26.53 -4.91
CA GLU A 123 1.39 -26.49 -3.45
C GLU A 123 1.10 -25.05 -2.99
N LYS A 124 -0.05 -24.82 -2.35
CA LYS A 124 -0.51 -23.50 -1.92
C LYS A 124 0.54 -22.74 -1.08
N ASN A 125 1.26 -23.44 -0.19
CA ASN A 125 2.24 -22.85 0.72
C ASN A 125 3.67 -22.92 0.14
N SER A 126 3.83 -22.72 -1.15
CA SER A 126 5.12 -22.62 -1.83
C SER A 126 5.23 -21.29 -2.56
N ASP A 127 6.46 -20.87 -2.85
CA ASP A 127 6.74 -19.65 -3.62
C ASP A 127 6.14 -19.67 -5.02
N GLN A 128 5.69 -20.84 -5.50
CA GLN A 128 5.06 -21.02 -6.80
C GLN A 128 3.82 -20.12 -7.00
N ILE A 129 3.11 -19.78 -5.91
CA ILE A 129 1.95 -18.89 -5.99
C ILE A 129 2.31 -17.50 -6.54
N TYR A 130 3.55 -17.06 -6.36
CA TYR A 130 4.09 -15.79 -6.84
C TYR A 130 4.71 -15.90 -8.24
N ALA A 131 4.79 -17.11 -8.83
CA ALA A 131 5.44 -17.34 -10.10
C ALA A 131 4.64 -16.76 -11.28
N ARG A 132 5.37 -16.44 -12.33
CA ARG A 132 4.84 -16.12 -13.64
C ARG A 132 5.39 -17.08 -14.69
N TYR A 133 4.64 -17.24 -15.76
CA TYR A 133 4.93 -18.20 -16.80
C TYR A 133 5.14 -17.51 -18.14
N LEU A 134 6.05 -18.05 -18.95
CA LEU A 134 6.26 -17.65 -20.32
C LEU A 134 6.69 -18.85 -21.17
N CYS A 135 6.57 -18.73 -22.50
CA CYS A 135 7.03 -19.75 -23.42
C CYS A 135 8.15 -19.25 -24.32
N ALA A 136 9.09 -20.15 -24.62
CA ALA A 136 10.23 -19.88 -25.49
C ALA A 136 10.51 -21.05 -26.46
N LEU A 137 11.26 -20.71 -27.51
CA LEU A 137 11.82 -21.67 -28.49
C LEU A 137 13.34 -21.60 -28.45
N ILE A 138 14.02 -22.68 -28.77
CA ILE A 138 15.47 -22.65 -29.02
C ILE A 138 15.71 -22.12 -30.44
N GLY A 139 16.49 -21.02 -30.56
CA GLY A 139 16.95 -20.46 -31.82
C GLY A 139 17.94 -21.36 -32.58
N GLU A 140 18.31 -20.96 -33.79
CA GLU A 140 19.36 -21.65 -34.59
C GLU A 140 20.74 -21.53 -33.92
N ASP A 141 20.92 -20.50 -33.12
CA ASP A 141 22.11 -20.23 -32.30
C ASP A 141 22.18 -21.06 -30.98
N GLY A 142 21.14 -21.86 -30.72
CA GLY A 142 21.02 -22.65 -29.49
C GLY A 142 20.54 -21.89 -28.27
N LEU A 143 20.17 -20.60 -28.41
CA LEU A 143 19.65 -19.78 -27.30
C LEU A 143 18.12 -19.80 -27.25
N TYR A 144 17.56 -19.57 -26.09
CA TYR A 144 16.12 -19.42 -25.94
C TYR A 144 15.66 -18.04 -26.45
N THR A 145 14.61 -18.05 -27.25
CA THR A 145 13.88 -16.86 -27.72
C THR A 145 12.48 -16.91 -27.14
N VAL A 146 12.14 -15.96 -26.27
CA VAL A 146 10.79 -15.81 -25.71
C VAL A 146 9.82 -15.44 -26.81
N ILE A 147 8.65 -16.07 -26.85
CA ILE A 147 7.62 -15.88 -27.88
C ILE A 147 6.26 -15.50 -27.31
N THR A 148 6.11 -15.45 -26.00
CA THR A 148 4.87 -15.02 -25.31
C THR A 148 5.18 -13.93 -24.33
N ASP A 149 4.18 -13.13 -23.97
CA ASP A 149 4.24 -12.30 -22.78
C ASP A 149 4.26 -13.17 -21.52
N GLU A 150 4.74 -12.59 -20.42
CA GLU A 150 4.69 -13.19 -19.09
C GLU A 150 3.28 -13.13 -18.54
N LYS A 151 2.82 -14.22 -17.87
CA LYS A 151 1.53 -14.22 -17.20
C LYS A 151 1.61 -14.85 -15.81
N TYR A 152 1.09 -14.14 -14.82
CA TYR A 152 0.98 -14.62 -13.45
C TYR A 152 -0.21 -15.56 -13.26
N ILE A 153 -0.22 -16.28 -12.14
CA ILE A 153 -1.37 -17.07 -11.71
C ILE A 153 -2.53 -16.10 -11.42
N GLY A 154 -3.69 -16.37 -12.03
CA GLY A 154 -4.93 -15.64 -11.75
C GLY A 154 -5.89 -16.46 -10.90
N GLY A 155 -6.85 -15.77 -10.22
CA GLY A 155 -7.87 -16.40 -9.41
C GLY A 155 -7.36 -16.94 -8.06
N TYR A 156 -6.21 -16.46 -7.59
CA TYR A 156 -5.59 -16.89 -6.33
C TYR A 156 -6.43 -16.49 -5.10
N GLU A 157 -7.30 -15.51 -5.20
CA GLU A 157 -8.27 -15.13 -4.16
C GLU A 157 -9.26 -16.28 -3.84
N SER A 158 -9.45 -17.21 -4.79
CA SER A 158 -10.25 -18.42 -4.57
C SER A 158 -9.64 -19.41 -3.56
N PHE A 159 -8.35 -19.22 -3.22
CA PHE A 159 -7.63 -19.99 -2.20
C PHE A 159 -7.60 -19.30 -0.85
N ALA A 160 -8.23 -18.14 -0.71
CA ALA A 160 -8.23 -17.40 0.55
C ALA A 160 -8.70 -18.29 1.72
N ASP A 161 -7.97 -18.21 2.84
CA ASP A 161 -8.35 -18.91 4.06
C ASP A 161 -9.63 -18.32 4.67
N TYR A 162 -9.86 -17.02 4.44
CA TYR A 162 -11.02 -16.28 4.92
C TYR A 162 -11.76 -15.61 3.76
N VAL A 163 -13.03 -16.00 3.60
CA VAL A 163 -13.90 -15.48 2.53
C VAL A 163 -15.14 -14.85 3.17
N TYR A 164 -15.10 -13.52 3.34
CA TYR A 164 -16.24 -12.73 3.84
C TYR A 164 -16.08 -11.28 3.35
N PRO A 165 -17.19 -10.51 3.25
CA PRO A 165 -17.13 -9.13 2.75
C PRO A 165 -16.28 -8.24 3.65
N TYR A 166 -15.57 -7.27 3.03
CA TYR A 166 -14.91 -6.22 3.78
C TYR A 166 -15.93 -5.42 4.61
N PRO A 167 -15.66 -5.10 5.89
CA PRO A 167 -16.58 -4.35 6.72
C PRO A 167 -16.91 -2.97 6.15
N GLU A 168 -18.16 -2.55 6.34
CA GLU A 168 -18.60 -1.18 6.02
C GLU A 168 -18.43 -0.28 7.24
N PHE A 169 -18.04 0.99 6.99
CA PHE A 169 -17.87 2.01 8.02
C PHE A 169 -18.80 3.18 7.73
N ALA A 170 -19.48 3.67 8.76
CA ALA A 170 -20.55 4.65 8.62
C ALA A 170 -20.06 6.08 8.29
N SER A 171 -18.80 6.38 8.57
CA SER A 171 -18.20 7.70 8.39
C SER A 171 -16.87 7.58 7.66
N LYS A 172 -16.53 8.58 6.84
CA LYS A 172 -15.21 8.73 6.22
C LYS A 172 -14.18 9.38 7.16
N LYS A 173 -14.62 9.89 8.32
CA LYS A 173 -13.79 10.65 9.25
C LYS A 173 -12.75 9.78 9.93
N GLY A 174 -11.47 10.13 9.75
CA GLY A 174 -10.33 9.47 10.35
C GLY A 174 -9.41 10.44 11.07
N LEU A 175 -8.54 9.92 11.92
CA LEU A 175 -7.55 10.68 12.68
C LEU A 175 -6.30 9.83 12.91
N ALA A 176 -5.12 10.42 12.72
CA ALA A 176 -3.89 9.91 13.30
C ALA A 176 -3.84 10.31 14.77
N PHE A 177 -4.02 9.36 15.68
CA PHE A 177 -4.20 9.66 17.10
C PHE A 177 -3.28 8.84 18.02
N ARG A 178 -3.04 9.41 19.19
CA ARG A 178 -2.33 8.78 20.30
C ARG A 178 -3.28 8.32 21.41
N TYR A 179 -4.36 9.09 21.64
CA TYR A 179 -5.30 8.88 22.74
C TYR A 179 -6.64 8.37 22.21
N LEU A 180 -6.88 7.06 22.35
CA LEU A 180 -8.09 6.39 21.85
C LEU A 180 -9.38 6.95 22.47
N SER A 181 -9.35 7.32 23.77
CA SER A 181 -10.55 7.86 24.45
C SER A 181 -11.05 9.16 23.83
N ASP A 182 -10.12 10.05 23.43
CA ASP A 182 -10.47 11.30 22.76
C ASP A 182 -10.88 11.03 21.30
N ALA A 183 -10.16 10.16 20.58
CA ALA A 183 -10.52 9.75 19.23
C ALA A 183 -11.94 9.15 19.17
N SER A 184 -12.30 8.32 20.14
CA SER A 184 -13.68 7.79 20.28
C SER A 184 -14.70 8.88 20.57
N ALA A 185 -14.37 9.85 21.44
CA ALA A 185 -15.24 11.00 21.72
C ALA A 185 -15.42 11.94 20.52
N LEU A 186 -14.46 11.95 19.59
CA LEU A 186 -14.50 12.67 18.33
C LEU A 186 -15.27 11.92 17.23
N GLY A 187 -15.64 10.65 17.45
CA GLY A 187 -16.33 9.80 16.47
C GLY A 187 -15.45 9.39 15.30
N VAL A 188 -14.19 9.08 15.57
CA VAL A 188 -13.22 8.61 14.57
C VAL A 188 -13.63 7.21 14.09
N SER A 189 -13.62 7.00 12.77
CA SER A 189 -13.94 5.74 12.11
C SER A 189 -12.78 5.14 11.33
N HIS A 190 -11.69 5.88 11.10
CA HIS A 190 -10.52 5.42 10.35
C HIS A 190 -9.20 5.90 10.97
N THR A 191 -8.15 5.09 10.87
CA THR A 191 -6.79 5.46 11.27
C THR A 191 -5.73 4.70 10.47
N VAL A 192 -4.50 5.18 10.48
CA VAL A 192 -3.32 4.48 9.95
C VAL A 192 -2.45 4.01 11.10
N LEU A 193 -1.90 2.80 11.00
CA LEU A 193 -0.85 2.27 11.86
C LEU A 193 0.36 1.90 11.03
N THR A 194 1.49 2.54 11.27
CA THR A 194 2.75 2.23 10.59
C THR A 194 3.34 0.93 11.12
N VAL A 195 3.73 0.04 10.21
CA VAL A 195 4.37 -1.26 10.47
C VAL A 195 5.75 -1.28 9.78
N PRO A 196 6.82 -0.89 10.49
CA PRO A 196 8.19 -0.98 9.98
C PRO A 196 8.66 -2.44 9.99
N ILE A 197 8.58 -3.11 8.82
CA ILE A 197 8.75 -4.57 8.72
C ILE A 197 10.08 -5.08 9.27
N ASN A 198 11.19 -4.35 9.01
CA ASN A 198 12.51 -4.73 9.48
C ASN A 198 12.64 -4.75 11.01
N GLU A 199 11.80 -4.01 11.71
CA GLU A 199 11.84 -3.94 13.17
C GLU A 199 11.08 -5.09 13.86
N TYR A 200 10.27 -5.85 13.13
CA TYR A 200 9.54 -6.99 13.66
C TYR A 200 10.32 -8.28 13.60
N PHE A 201 11.21 -8.45 12.63
CA PHE A 201 11.98 -9.68 12.51
C PHE A 201 13.17 -9.72 13.47
N VAL A 202 13.38 -10.87 14.09
CA VAL A 202 14.48 -11.13 15.01
C VAL A 202 15.15 -12.46 14.66
N SER A 203 16.35 -12.68 15.20
CA SER A 203 17.01 -13.99 15.10
C SER A 203 16.23 -15.04 15.88
N GLU A 204 16.37 -16.32 15.48
CA GLU A 204 15.81 -17.45 16.20
C GLU A 204 16.21 -17.43 17.68
N SER A 205 15.22 -17.53 18.57
CA SER A 205 15.40 -17.65 20.01
C SER A 205 14.19 -18.33 20.67
N GLU A 206 14.36 -18.81 21.90
CA GLU A 206 13.27 -19.46 22.64
C GLU A 206 12.11 -18.50 22.96
N ASP A 207 12.38 -17.19 23.01
CA ASP A 207 11.39 -16.16 23.35
C ASP A 207 10.73 -15.57 22.10
N ALA A 208 11.23 -15.82 20.89
CA ALA A 208 10.69 -15.26 19.66
C ALA A 208 9.34 -15.91 19.29
N ALA A 209 8.39 -15.10 18.85
CA ALA A 209 7.23 -15.62 18.15
C ALA A 209 7.67 -16.11 16.76
N PHE A 210 7.06 -17.19 16.25
CA PHE A 210 7.42 -17.69 14.93
C PHE A 210 6.19 -18.06 14.10
N PHE A 211 6.37 -18.10 12.79
CA PHE A 211 5.36 -18.60 11.85
C PHE A 211 6.06 -19.12 10.58
N ASP A 212 5.36 -20.02 9.90
CA ASP A 212 5.84 -20.61 8.66
C ASP A 212 5.17 -19.99 7.45
N HIS A 213 5.95 -19.67 6.41
CA HIS A 213 5.45 -19.20 5.14
C HIS A 213 6.33 -19.74 4.02
N CYS A 214 5.74 -20.36 3.01
CA CYS A 214 6.42 -20.90 1.83
C CYS A 214 7.64 -21.77 2.19
N GLY A 215 7.47 -22.67 3.16
CA GLY A 215 8.51 -23.63 3.57
C GLY A 215 9.67 -23.06 4.39
N ARG A 216 9.58 -21.80 4.82
CA ARG A 216 10.56 -21.13 5.68
C ARG A 216 9.90 -20.66 6.97
N THR A 217 10.60 -20.81 8.10
CA THR A 217 10.21 -20.27 9.42
C THR A 217 10.77 -18.86 9.60
N TYR A 218 9.93 -17.94 10.06
CA TYR A 218 10.27 -16.55 10.35
C TYR A 218 10.04 -16.26 11.84
N TYR A 219 10.92 -15.48 12.45
CA TYR A 219 10.91 -15.17 13.87
C TYR A 219 10.61 -13.69 14.09
N LEU A 220 9.67 -13.40 14.99
CA LEU A 220 9.18 -12.06 15.28
C LEU A 220 9.44 -11.66 16.73
N ASP A 221 9.66 -10.37 16.94
CA ASP A 221 9.72 -9.76 18.28
C ASP A 221 8.35 -9.84 18.97
N PRO A 222 8.20 -10.64 20.03
CA PRO A 222 6.91 -10.82 20.70
C PRO A 222 6.41 -9.54 21.38
N THR A 223 7.31 -8.63 21.78
CA THR A 223 6.95 -7.36 22.44
C THR A 223 6.32 -6.40 21.44
N ARG A 224 6.95 -6.23 20.27
CA ARG A 224 6.41 -5.41 19.18
C ARG A 224 5.09 -5.98 18.66
N LEU A 225 5.02 -7.30 18.50
CA LEU A 225 3.81 -7.98 18.07
C LEU A 225 2.67 -7.76 19.07
N ALA A 226 2.91 -7.92 20.37
CA ALA A 226 1.90 -7.70 21.41
C ALA A 226 1.43 -6.23 21.45
N ALA A 227 2.31 -5.28 21.17
CA ALA A 227 1.95 -3.86 21.09
C ALA A 227 1.05 -3.57 19.87
N LEU A 228 1.33 -4.18 18.72
CA LEU A 228 0.49 -4.07 17.52
C LEU A 228 -0.88 -4.74 17.74
N ASP A 229 -0.90 -5.97 18.30
CA ASP A 229 -2.11 -6.70 18.66
C ASP A 229 -3.03 -5.86 19.55
N TYR A 230 -2.45 -5.23 20.58
CA TYR A 230 -3.20 -4.36 21.48
C TYR A 230 -3.87 -3.20 20.75
N LYS A 231 -3.12 -2.51 19.87
CA LYS A 231 -3.64 -1.38 19.09
C LYS A 231 -4.74 -1.85 18.13
N VAL A 232 -4.46 -2.88 17.31
CA VAL A 232 -5.42 -3.38 16.31
C VAL A 232 -6.70 -3.84 16.99
N ARG A 233 -6.60 -4.60 18.09
CA ARG A 233 -7.77 -5.06 18.83
C ARG A 233 -8.58 -3.90 19.40
N THR A 234 -7.94 -3.02 20.17
CA THR A 234 -8.67 -1.93 20.88
C THR A 234 -9.29 -0.92 19.91
N TYR A 235 -8.63 -0.64 18.78
CA TYR A 235 -9.18 0.26 17.76
C TYR A 235 -10.32 -0.40 17.00
N SER A 236 -10.17 -1.67 16.65
CA SER A 236 -11.22 -2.46 16.01
C SER A 236 -12.47 -2.60 16.91
N GLU A 237 -12.29 -2.85 18.23
CA GLU A 237 -13.38 -2.90 19.22
C GLU A 237 -14.08 -1.54 19.37
N ALA A 238 -13.37 -0.44 19.13
CA ALA A 238 -13.94 0.91 19.08
C ALA A 238 -14.63 1.22 17.74
N GLY A 239 -14.69 0.29 16.79
CA GLY A 239 -15.32 0.46 15.47
C GLY A 239 -14.47 1.25 14.48
N ILE A 240 -13.15 1.34 14.69
CA ILE A 240 -12.22 2.09 13.84
C ILE A 240 -11.61 1.14 12.81
N ASN A 241 -11.72 1.50 11.53
CA ASN A 241 -11.00 0.86 10.42
C ASN A 241 -9.52 1.23 10.46
N ILE A 242 -8.66 0.24 10.25
CA ILE A 242 -7.22 0.39 10.36
C ILE A 242 -6.58 0.10 9.01
N TYR A 243 -5.80 1.06 8.51
CA TYR A 243 -4.88 0.87 7.40
C TYR A 243 -3.50 0.57 7.99
N LEU A 244 -2.91 -0.56 7.60
CA LEU A 244 -1.54 -0.91 7.97
C LEU A 244 -0.59 -0.32 6.93
N ASP A 245 0.19 0.66 7.32
CA ASP A 245 1.20 1.29 6.48
C ASP A 245 2.51 0.50 6.58
N VAL A 246 2.76 -0.36 5.58
CA VAL A 246 3.84 -1.35 5.55
C VAL A 246 5.08 -0.71 4.94
N VAL A 247 6.04 -0.36 5.78
CA VAL A 247 7.23 0.41 5.41
C VAL A 247 8.52 -0.30 5.79
N LEU A 248 9.62 0.12 5.18
CA LEU A 248 10.98 -0.29 5.52
C LEU A 248 11.74 0.92 6.05
N THR A 249 12.06 0.91 7.35
CA THR A 249 12.84 1.98 8.02
C THR A 249 14.34 1.72 7.89
N ALA A 250 15.16 2.64 8.38
CA ALA A 250 16.61 2.45 8.44
C ALA A 250 16.99 1.15 9.17
N PRO A 251 18.10 0.50 8.79
CA PRO A 251 18.61 -0.68 9.49
C PRO A 251 18.80 -0.42 10.98
N THR A 252 18.48 -1.39 11.81
CA THR A 252 18.69 -1.33 13.26
C THR A 252 19.94 -2.13 13.64
N GLU A 253 20.63 -1.75 14.72
CA GLU A 253 21.84 -2.45 15.19
C GLU A 253 21.58 -3.91 15.62
N THR A 254 20.32 -4.25 15.88
CA THR A 254 19.91 -5.57 16.40
C THR A 254 19.18 -6.43 15.38
N GLN A 255 18.97 -5.94 14.15
CA GLN A 255 18.31 -6.76 13.13
C GLN A 255 19.20 -7.93 12.69
N PRO A 256 18.63 -9.08 12.30
CA PRO A 256 19.38 -10.17 11.67
C PRO A 256 20.11 -9.70 10.39
N ASP A 257 21.34 -10.16 10.18
CA ASP A 257 22.17 -9.79 9.00
C ASP A 257 21.45 -10.05 7.66
N GLU A 258 20.58 -11.05 7.61
CA GLU A 258 19.81 -11.36 6.41
C GLU A 258 18.85 -10.22 5.98
N LEU A 259 18.41 -9.39 6.92
CA LEU A 259 17.53 -8.26 6.64
C LEU A 259 18.22 -7.12 5.89
N ASP A 260 19.55 -7.11 5.82
CA ASP A 260 20.28 -6.16 4.96
C ASP A 260 19.89 -6.33 3.48
N ARG A 261 19.44 -7.53 3.10
CA ARG A 261 18.95 -7.81 1.75
C ARG A 261 17.60 -7.15 1.42
N LEU A 262 16.84 -6.73 2.44
CA LEU A 262 15.58 -6.00 2.24
C LEU A 262 15.76 -4.69 1.47
N TYR A 263 16.92 -4.07 1.60
CA TYR A 263 17.16 -2.72 1.10
C TYR A 263 17.56 -2.73 -0.36
N ALA A 264 16.82 -1.97 -1.18
CA ALA A 264 17.16 -1.76 -2.59
C ALA A 264 18.31 -0.76 -2.77
N SER A 265 18.57 0.09 -1.76
CA SER A 265 19.62 1.11 -1.78
C SER A 265 20.45 1.09 -0.50
N GLU A 266 21.65 1.69 -0.55
CA GLU A 266 22.50 1.87 0.62
C GLU A 266 21.88 2.83 1.65
N TYR A 267 22.24 2.65 2.92
CA TYR A 267 21.80 3.53 3.99
C TYR A 267 22.26 4.98 3.78
N ALA A 268 21.33 5.92 3.96
CA ALA A 268 21.60 7.34 3.98
C ALA A 268 20.76 8.03 5.07
N SER A 269 21.39 8.84 5.91
CA SER A 269 20.72 9.51 7.05
C SER A 269 19.64 10.54 6.65
N SER A 270 19.54 10.88 5.37
CA SER A 270 18.50 11.77 4.81
C SER A 270 17.25 11.01 4.34
N VAL A 271 17.30 9.67 4.33
CA VAL A 271 16.21 8.79 3.90
C VAL A 271 15.42 8.34 5.12
N THR A 272 14.10 8.37 5.02
CA THR A 272 13.20 7.91 6.09
C THR A 272 12.73 6.50 5.87
N TYR A 273 12.25 6.23 4.66
CA TYR A 273 11.77 4.92 4.27
C TYR A 273 12.48 4.46 3.00
N TYR A 274 12.77 3.17 2.97
CA TYR A 274 13.49 2.52 1.89
C TYR A 274 12.55 1.67 1.04
N ALA A 275 12.88 1.52 -0.23
CA ALA A 275 12.23 0.54 -1.08
C ALA A 275 12.71 -0.88 -0.74
N VAL A 276 11.79 -1.83 -0.74
CA VAL A 276 12.13 -3.25 -0.59
C VAL A 276 12.77 -3.73 -1.90
N ASN A 277 13.86 -4.49 -1.77
CA ASN A 277 14.59 -5.06 -2.91
C ASN A 277 13.81 -6.23 -3.53
N SER A 278 12.94 -5.93 -4.47
CA SER A 278 12.13 -6.94 -5.15
C SER A 278 12.91 -7.84 -6.12
N ALA A 279 14.20 -7.57 -6.35
CA ALA A 279 15.08 -8.41 -7.15
C ALA A 279 15.84 -9.47 -6.31
N ASP A 280 15.65 -9.48 -4.98
CA ASP A 280 16.26 -10.46 -4.07
C ASP A 280 15.21 -11.42 -3.50
N SER A 281 15.47 -12.72 -3.61
CA SER A 281 14.55 -13.77 -3.13
C SER A 281 14.34 -13.76 -1.62
N THR A 282 15.37 -13.42 -0.85
CA THR A 282 15.30 -13.34 0.60
C THR A 282 14.46 -12.13 1.01
N ALA A 283 14.69 -10.98 0.38
CA ALA A 283 13.92 -9.77 0.63
C ALA A 283 12.42 -9.96 0.36
N LEU A 284 12.07 -10.52 -0.81
CA LEU A 284 10.67 -10.85 -1.13
C LEU A 284 10.10 -11.90 -0.17
N GLY A 285 10.89 -12.90 0.24
CA GLY A 285 10.46 -13.89 1.22
C GLY A 285 10.04 -13.24 2.54
N TYR A 286 10.84 -12.35 3.10
CA TYR A 286 10.51 -11.61 4.33
C TYR A 286 9.30 -10.67 4.15
N PHE A 287 9.23 -9.97 3.02
CA PHE A 287 8.13 -9.06 2.72
C PHE A 287 6.80 -9.80 2.59
N ASN A 288 6.75 -10.86 1.76
CA ASN A 288 5.55 -11.67 1.56
C ASN A 288 5.10 -12.37 2.83
N ALA A 289 6.06 -12.90 3.61
CA ALA A 289 5.80 -13.55 4.87
C ALA A 289 5.16 -12.58 5.88
N MET A 290 5.67 -11.33 5.99
CA MET A 290 5.08 -10.33 6.88
C MET A 290 3.64 -10.00 6.46
N LEU A 291 3.38 -9.77 5.18
CA LEU A 291 2.04 -9.45 4.69
C LEU A 291 1.06 -10.61 4.91
N ALA A 292 1.45 -11.84 4.59
CA ALA A 292 0.64 -13.04 4.86
C ALA A 292 0.37 -13.21 6.36
N PHE A 293 1.38 -12.95 7.21
CA PHE A 293 1.23 -12.99 8.66
C PHE A 293 0.23 -11.94 9.16
N LEU A 294 0.37 -10.68 8.74
CA LEU A 294 -0.54 -9.59 9.14
C LEU A 294 -1.97 -9.90 8.69
N ALA A 295 -2.14 -10.37 7.45
CA ALA A 295 -3.44 -10.79 6.94
C ALA A 295 -4.00 -11.96 7.75
N GLY A 296 -3.24 -13.04 7.95
CA GLY A 296 -3.67 -14.21 8.72
C GLY A 296 -4.05 -13.88 10.17
N ARG A 297 -3.39 -12.86 10.75
CA ARG A 297 -3.65 -12.46 12.13
C ARG A 297 -4.83 -11.51 12.28
N TYR A 298 -4.91 -10.46 11.42
CA TYR A 298 -5.86 -9.37 11.62
C TYR A 298 -7.10 -9.42 10.73
N THR A 299 -7.26 -10.48 9.93
CA THR A 299 -8.49 -10.69 9.15
C THR A 299 -9.22 -11.98 9.54
N ARG A 300 -8.90 -12.56 10.68
CA ARG A 300 -9.59 -13.75 11.21
C ARG A 300 -11.08 -13.47 11.40
N PRO A 301 -11.98 -14.41 11.04
CA PRO A 301 -13.42 -14.24 11.24
C PRO A 301 -13.82 -14.10 12.72
N ASP A 302 -13.05 -14.71 13.65
CA ASP A 302 -13.29 -14.63 15.10
C ASP A 302 -12.86 -13.29 15.73
N ARG A 303 -12.10 -12.47 14.99
CA ARG A 303 -11.61 -11.16 15.45
C ARG A 303 -10.76 -11.21 16.73
N GLU A 304 -10.09 -12.32 17.03
CA GLU A 304 -9.28 -12.49 18.23
C GLU A 304 -8.27 -11.35 18.44
N TYR A 305 -7.67 -10.86 17.34
CA TYR A 305 -6.70 -9.76 17.35
C TYR A 305 -7.28 -8.45 16.75
N GLY A 306 -8.60 -8.36 16.56
CA GLY A 306 -9.25 -7.23 15.89
C GLY A 306 -9.31 -7.40 14.37
N PHE A 307 -9.41 -6.28 13.63
CA PHE A 307 -9.47 -6.27 12.17
C PHE A 307 -8.61 -5.17 11.56
N ALA A 308 -7.76 -5.56 10.63
CA ALA A 308 -7.07 -4.67 9.70
C ALA A 308 -6.87 -5.43 8.37
N GLY A 309 -7.65 -5.07 7.36
CA GLY A 309 -7.64 -5.71 6.04
C GLY A 309 -7.21 -4.77 4.90
N SER A 310 -6.66 -3.60 5.23
CA SER A 310 -6.14 -2.61 4.28
C SER A 310 -4.64 -2.41 4.50
N TYR A 311 -3.86 -2.50 3.42
CA TYR A 311 -2.40 -2.46 3.45
C TYR A 311 -1.90 -1.36 2.51
N ILE A 312 -1.21 -0.36 3.05
CA ILE A 312 -0.51 0.68 2.28
C ILE A 312 0.91 0.17 2.04
N ILE A 313 1.35 0.07 0.79
CA ILE A 313 2.60 -0.59 0.41
C ILE A 313 3.70 0.45 0.15
N GLY A 314 4.56 0.64 1.13
CA GLY A 314 5.58 1.70 1.16
C GLY A 314 5.02 3.04 1.62
N TYR A 315 5.72 4.15 1.33
CA TYR A 315 5.30 5.50 1.71
C TYR A 315 5.68 6.49 0.61
N GLN A 316 4.74 7.30 0.12
CA GLN A 316 4.94 8.32 -0.92
C GLN A 316 5.86 7.85 -2.07
N VAL A 317 5.46 6.80 -2.78
CA VAL A 317 6.32 6.12 -3.78
C VAL A 317 6.75 7.02 -4.94
N ASN A 318 6.08 8.12 -5.18
CA ASN A 318 6.54 9.14 -6.12
C ASN A 318 7.69 10.02 -5.56
N SER A 319 8.14 9.79 -4.33
CA SER A 319 9.28 10.46 -3.69
C SER A 319 10.42 9.48 -3.38
N ASN A 320 11.03 8.90 -4.43
CA ASN A 320 12.14 7.97 -4.32
C ASN A 320 13.33 8.54 -3.52
N ARG A 321 13.49 9.86 -3.50
CA ARG A 321 14.61 10.51 -2.79
C ARG A 321 14.58 10.29 -1.28
N TYR A 322 13.40 10.24 -0.65
CA TYR A 322 13.26 10.30 0.81
C TYR A 322 12.39 9.22 1.42
N TYR A 323 11.36 8.72 0.69
CA TYR A 323 10.25 8.01 1.28
C TYR A 323 9.99 6.60 0.73
N ASN A 324 10.58 6.24 -0.37
CA ASN A 324 10.61 4.88 -0.90
C ASN A 324 11.91 4.71 -1.66
N ASN A 325 13.02 4.90 -0.95
CA ASN A 325 14.33 5.06 -1.55
C ASN A 325 14.84 3.76 -2.17
N TYR A 326 14.86 3.74 -3.49
CA TYR A 326 15.42 2.67 -4.33
C TYR A 326 16.86 2.97 -4.77
N GLY A 327 17.34 4.19 -4.50
CA GLY A 327 18.56 4.72 -5.05
C GLY A 327 18.34 5.46 -6.37
N GLU A 328 19.45 5.91 -6.99
CA GLU A 328 19.40 6.57 -8.29
C GLU A 328 19.09 5.54 -9.39
N SER A 329 17.96 5.71 -10.09
CA SER A 329 17.49 4.78 -11.12
C SER A 329 16.75 5.48 -12.25
N GLU A 330 16.63 4.86 -13.40
CA GLU A 330 15.64 5.26 -14.39
C GLU A 330 14.23 4.97 -13.84
N PHE A 331 13.25 5.79 -14.26
CA PHE A 331 11.88 5.67 -13.78
C PHE A 331 11.26 4.29 -14.05
N ASP A 332 11.53 3.73 -15.22
CA ASP A 332 11.01 2.41 -15.61
C ASP A 332 11.55 1.29 -14.72
N ASP A 333 12.84 1.29 -14.41
CA ASP A 333 13.47 0.30 -13.52
C ASP A 333 12.88 0.40 -12.09
N TYR A 334 12.67 1.62 -11.62
CA TYR A 334 12.03 1.88 -10.34
C TYR A 334 10.60 1.34 -10.31
N MET A 335 9.80 1.66 -11.33
CA MET A 335 8.41 1.22 -11.41
C MET A 335 8.29 -0.28 -11.60
N ASP A 336 9.16 -0.92 -12.37
CA ASP A 336 9.17 -2.38 -12.51
C ASP A 336 9.46 -3.07 -11.17
N SER A 337 10.38 -2.50 -10.38
CA SER A 337 10.64 -2.99 -9.03
C SER A 337 9.44 -2.83 -8.11
N TYR A 338 8.80 -1.66 -8.14
CA TYR A 338 7.63 -1.36 -7.30
C TYR A 338 6.40 -2.19 -7.70
N ILE A 339 6.09 -2.31 -8.99
CA ILE A 339 4.97 -3.12 -9.50
C ILE A 339 5.14 -4.60 -9.13
N ARG A 340 6.37 -5.13 -9.20
CA ARG A 340 6.70 -6.49 -8.75
C ARG A 340 6.40 -6.67 -7.26
N LEU A 341 6.78 -5.69 -6.45
CA LEU A 341 6.48 -5.68 -5.01
C LEU A 341 4.97 -5.59 -4.74
N LEU A 342 4.26 -4.74 -5.47
CA LEU A 342 2.83 -4.52 -5.33
C LEU A 342 2.04 -5.80 -5.67
N ARG A 343 2.42 -6.50 -6.75
CA ARG A 343 1.84 -7.80 -7.11
C ARG A 343 2.11 -8.86 -6.04
N SER A 344 3.32 -8.93 -5.53
CA SER A 344 3.64 -9.84 -4.43
C SER A 344 2.80 -9.54 -3.19
N ALA A 345 2.57 -8.25 -2.90
CA ALA A 345 1.72 -7.83 -1.79
C ALA A 345 0.27 -8.28 -1.97
N GLU A 346 -0.31 -8.06 -3.15
CA GLU A 346 -1.68 -8.50 -3.47
C GLU A 346 -1.83 -10.01 -3.26
N ILE A 347 -0.96 -10.81 -3.89
CA ILE A 347 -0.99 -12.27 -3.77
C ILE A 347 -0.87 -12.70 -2.29
N ALA A 348 0.06 -12.09 -1.53
CA ALA A 348 0.29 -12.45 -0.13
C ALA A 348 -0.93 -12.22 0.74
N VAL A 349 -1.68 -11.12 0.54
CA VAL A 349 -2.84 -10.81 1.37
C VAL A 349 -4.12 -11.48 0.87
N ASP A 350 -4.34 -11.59 -0.44
CA ASP A 350 -5.57 -12.12 -1.04
C ASP A 350 -5.65 -13.65 -0.92
N THR A 351 -4.52 -14.36 -0.88
CA THR A 351 -4.50 -15.80 -0.58
C THR A 351 -4.87 -16.13 0.87
N VAL A 352 -4.89 -15.11 1.74
CA VAL A 352 -5.33 -15.24 3.13
C VAL A 352 -6.75 -14.71 3.32
N TYR A 353 -7.05 -13.52 2.81
CA TYR A 353 -8.36 -12.90 2.93
C TYR A 353 -8.79 -12.30 1.59
N SER A 354 -9.83 -12.87 0.97
CA SER A 354 -10.34 -12.47 -0.35
C SER A 354 -10.91 -11.04 -0.42
N GLY A 355 -11.12 -10.40 0.72
CA GLY A 355 -11.58 -9.00 0.80
C GLY A 355 -10.46 -8.02 1.16
N ALA A 356 -9.19 -8.45 1.16
CA ALA A 356 -8.06 -7.57 1.45
C ALA A 356 -7.96 -6.43 0.42
N ARG A 357 -7.35 -5.33 0.84
CA ARG A 357 -7.17 -4.15 -0.03
C ARG A 357 -5.75 -3.64 0.06
N ILE A 358 -5.10 -3.49 -1.07
CA ILE A 358 -3.78 -2.87 -1.16
C ILE A 358 -3.89 -1.44 -1.71
N TYR A 359 -3.03 -0.55 -1.20
CA TYR A 359 -3.02 0.86 -1.55
C TYR A 359 -1.62 1.32 -1.93
N VAL A 360 -1.53 2.10 -3.00
CA VAL A 360 -0.32 2.78 -3.45
C VAL A 360 -0.27 4.16 -2.81
N PRO A 361 0.72 4.47 -1.96
CA PRO A 361 0.82 5.76 -1.28
C PRO A 361 1.43 6.83 -2.19
N LEU A 362 0.70 7.93 -2.42
CA LEU A 362 1.09 9.02 -3.32
C LEU A 362 1.00 10.39 -2.65
N ALA A 363 2.07 11.17 -2.75
CA ALA A 363 2.10 12.57 -2.33
C ALA A 363 1.35 13.47 -3.34
N ASN A 364 1.04 14.69 -2.91
CA ASN A 364 0.23 15.69 -3.61
C ASN A 364 0.82 16.26 -4.91
N ASN A 365 2.11 16.08 -5.16
CA ASN A 365 2.82 16.61 -6.32
C ASN A 365 2.42 15.85 -7.60
N PHE A 366 1.46 16.43 -8.36
CA PHE A 366 0.79 15.73 -9.45
C PHE A 366 1.54 15.84 -10.79
N THR A 367 1.91 17.05 -11.23
CA THR A 367 2.71 17.24 -12.46
C THR A 367 4.08 17.87 -12.21
N GLU A 368 4.32 18.32 -11.00
CA GLU A 368 5.62 18.87 -10.58
C GLU A 368 6.23 17.94 -9.53
N PRO A 369 7.50 17.54 -9.66
CA PRO A 369 8.12 16.64 -8.69
C PRO A 369 8.31 17.31 -7.32
N SER A 370 8.21 16.52 -6.26
CA SER A 370 8.39 16.99 -4.88
C SER A 370 9.86 17.24 -4.56
N VAL A 371 10.34 18.43 -4.87
CA VAL A 371 11.68 18.87 -4.50
C VAL A 371 11.63 20.11 -3.62
N ASN A 372 12.43 20.11 -2.57
CA ASN A 372 12.73 21.35 -1.86
C ASN A 372 13.31 22.36 -2.85
N SER A 373 12.82 23.60 -2.87
CA SER A 373 13.28 24.71 -3.73
C SER A 373 14.80 24.96 -3.70
N LYS A 374 15.53 24.35 -2.76
CA LYS A 374 16.99 24.42 -2.62
C LYS A 374 17.72 23.19 -3.17
N VAL A 375 16.99 22.16 -3.58
CA VAL A 375 17.53 20.94 -4.17
C VAL A 375 17.24 20.97 -5.66
N GLN A 376 18.26 20.74 -6.48
CA GLN A 376 18.05 20.61 -7.92
C GLN A 376 17.26 19.32 -8.20
N THR A 377 16.20 19.46 -9.01
CA THR A 377 15.42 18.31 -9.49
C THR A 377 16.33 17.31 -10.21
N ASN A 378 16.18 16.05 -9.92
CA ASN A 378 16.86 14.96 -10.60
C ASN A 378 15.81 13.91 -11.01
N ALA A 379 15.60 13.73 -12.32
CA ALA A 379 14.63 12.81 -12.90
C ALA A 379 14.83 11.34 -12.49
N ARG A 380 15.96 11.00 -11.86
CA ARG A 380 16.25 9.66 -11.36
C ARG A 380 15.81 9.44 -9.90
N TYR A 381 15.23 10.47 -9.26
CA TYR A 381 14.72 10.41 -7.88
C TYR A 381 13.36 11.07 -7.71
N ASP A 382 13.07 12.09 -8.51
CA ASP A 382 11.98 13.02 -8.24
C ASP A 382 10.88 12.78 -9.28
N TYR A 383 9.96 11.88 -8.96
CA TYR A 383 8.84 11.50 -9.81
C TYR A 383 7.57 12.26 -9.43
N THR A 384 6.58 12.26 -10.31
CA THR A 384 5.27 12.83 -10.03
C THR A 384 4.26 11.73 -9.70
N SER A 385 3.21 12.05 -8.96
CA SER A 385 2.16 11.06 -8.70
C SER A 385 1.41 10.69 -9.98
N ARG A 386 1.35 11.59 -10.96
CA ARG A 386 0.80 11.31 -12.29
C ARG A 386 1.63 10.25 -13.02
N ASP A 387 2.97 10.41 -13.08
CA ASP A 387 3.83 9.44 -13.75
C ASP A 387 3.66 8.03 -13.15
N VAL A 388 3.57 7.95 -11.80
CA VAL A 388 3.34 6.67 -11.11
C VAL A 388 1.96 6.08 -11.47
N LEU A 389 0.90 6.90 -11.48
CA LEU A 389 -0.43 6.44 -11.84
C LEU A 389 -0.49 5.95 -13.30
N ASP A 390 0.11 6.69 -14.24
CA ASP A 390 0.15 6.32 -15.65
C ASP A 390 0.91 4.99 -15.85
N ALA A 391 2.04 4.81 -15.19
CA ALA A 391 2.80 3.55 -15.22
C ALA A 391 2.02 2.37 -14.62
N LEU A 392 1.24 2.59 -13.54
CA LEU A 392 0.38 1.56 -12.96
C LEU A 392 -0.78 1.18 -13.89
N ALA A 393 -1.38 2.16 -14.58
CA ALA A 393 -2.43 1.89 -15.56
C ALA A 393 -1.91 1.03 -16.73
N GLU A 394 -0.72 1.34 -17.21
CA GLU A 394 -0.09 0.64 -18.34
C GLU A 394 0.40 -0.77 -17.97
N ARG A 395 1.04 -0.94 -16.80
CA ARG A 395 1.84 -2.14 -16.47
C ARG A 395 1.28 -2.98 -15.32
N ALA A 396 0.24 -2.50 -14.62
CA ALA A 396 -0.36 -3.13 -13.44
C ALA A 396 -1.90 -3.06 -13.46
N SER A 397 -2.50 -3.04 -14.65
CA SER A 397 -3.96 -2.97 -14.81
C SER A 397 -4.68 -4.21 -14.27
N ASP A 398 -3.98 -5.33 -14.18
CA ASP A 398 -4.45 -6.62 -13.65
C ASP A 398 -4.24 -6.79 -12.13
N ILE A 399 -3.69 -5.79 -11.44
CA ILE A 399 -3.57 -5.73 -9.97
C ILE A 399 -4.73 -4.90 -9.40
N SER A 400 -5.35 -5.36 -8.30
CA SER A 400 -6.47 -4.68 -7.64
C SER A 400 -6.03 -3.53 -6.71
N TRP A 401 -5.01 -2.75 -7.11
CA TRP A 401 -4.51 -1.63 -6.32
C TRP A 401 -5.50 -0.50 -6.17
N ASN A 402 -5.42 0.20 -5.05
CA ASN A 402 -6.13 1.42 -4.71
C ASN A 402 -5.12 2.53 -4.39
N VAL A 403 -5.56 3.74 -4.06
CA VAL A 403 -4.68 4.87 -3.78
C VAL A 403 -4.80 5.31 -2.32
N ALA A 404 -3.67 5.40 -1.61
CA ALA A 404 -3.53 6.14 -0.37
C ALA A 404 -2.93 7.51 -0.71
N PHE A 405 -3.68 8.59 -0.52
CA PHE A 405 -3.29 9.90 -0.99
C PHE A 405 -3.04 10.88 0.15
N TYR A 406 -2.06 11.78 -0.03
CA TYR A 406 -1.60 12.73 0.98
C TYR A 406 -1.81 14.19 0.49
N PRO A 407 -3.06 14.73 0.45
CA PRO A 407 -3.41 16.01 -0.17
C PRO A 407 -3.09 17.23 0.69
N TYR A 408 -1.87 17.34 1.20
CA TYR A 408 -1.42 18.54 1.90
C TYR A 408 -1.46 19.76 0.96
N ALA A 409 -1.49 20.97 1.53
CA ALA A 409 -1.27 22.17 0.78
C ALA A 409 0.13 22.18 0.12
N SER A 410 0.29 22.88 -1.01
CA SER A 410 1.58 23.02 -1.67
C SER A 410 2.63 23.72 -0.80
N ASP A 411 2.18 24.57 0.14
CA ASP A 411 2.96 25.14 1.24
C ASP A 411 2.35 24.67 2.57
N TYR A 412 3.10 23.90 3.36
CA TYR A 412 2.68 23.36 4.65
C TYR A 412 2.40 24.45 5.71
N GLU A 413 2.98 25.66 5.57
CA GLU A 413 2.71 26.79 6.44
C GLU A 413 1.35 27.45 6.13
N ASN A 414 0.73 27.14 4.97
CA ASN A 414 -0.54 27.74 4.56
C ASN A 414 -1.71 27.20 5.39
N SER A 415 -2.36 28.09 6.16
CA SER A 415 -3.57 27.77 6.91
C SER A 415 -4.87 27.93 6.09
N ALA A 416 -4.84 28.65 4.97
CA ALA A 416 -5.98 28.97 4.11
C ALA A 416 -5.88 28.20 2.77
N ILE A 417 -6.15 26.87 2.80
CA ILE A 417 -5.93 25.99 1.65
C ILE A 417 -6.74 26.37 0.40
N TRP A 418 -7.85 27.10 0.53
CA TRP A 418 -8.62 27.62 -0.61
C TRP A 418 -7.89 28.71 -1.41
N GLN A 419 -6.78 29.22 -0.88
CA GLN A 419 -5.90 30.19 -1.53
C GLN A 419 -4.59 29.55 -2.01
N ASP A 420 -4.52 28.24 -2.07
CA ASP A 420 -3.33 27.51 -2.50
C ASP A 420 -3.09 27.71 -4.00
N GLU A 421 -2.10 28.52 -4.35
CA GLU A 421 -1.75 28.85 -5.74
C GLU A 421 -1.21 27.62 -6.52
N GLY A 422 -0.74 26.58 -5.82
CA GLY A 422 -0.28 25.33 -6.42
C GLY A 422 -1.42 24.40 -6.84
N ALA A 423 -2.64 24.64 -6.34
CA ALA A 423 -3.82 23.81 -6.60
C ALA A 423 -4.72 24.47 -7.65
N VAL A 424 -4.38 24.31 -8.93
CA VAL A 424 -5.16 24.88 -10.03
C VAL A 424 -6.13 23.86 -10.63
N SER A 425 -7.05 24.32 -11.49
CA SER A 425 -8.03 23.44 -12.14
C SER A 425 -7.43 22.67 -13.33
N GLY A 426 -7.93 21.44 -13.57
CA GLY A 426 -7.57 20.57 -14.69
C GLY A 426 -6.30 19.74 -14.45
N PHE A 427 -6.08 18.75 -15.30
CA PHE A 427 -5.00 17.75 -15.14
C PHE A 427 -3.58 18.27 -15.37
N GLY A 428 -3.41 19.55 -15.65
CA GLY A 428 -2.10 20.23 -15.66
C GLY A 428 -1.75 20.87 -14.31
N THR A 429 -2.52 20.63 -13.25
CA THR A 429 -2.25 21.19 -11.92
C THR A 429 -0.90 20.70 -11.40
N PRO A 430 -0.04 21.57 -10.85
CA PRO A 430 1.19 21.14 -10.16
C PRO A 430 0.92 20.19 -9.01
N TYR A 431 -0.10 20.51 -8.19
CA TYR A 431 -0.45 19.75 -6.99
C TYR A 431 -1.94 19.41 -6.96
N ILE A 432 -2.26 18.19 -6.51
CA ILE A 432 -3.60 17.84 -6.07
C ILE A 432 -3.60 17.91 -4.54
N THR A 433 -4.33 18.88 -4.01
CA THR A 433 -4.45 19.14 -2.58
C THR A 433 -5.88 18.91 -2.12
N ALA A 434 -6.19 19.10 -0.84
CA ALA A 434 -7.57 19.00 -0.38
C ALA A 434 -8.51 20.06 -1.02
N SER A 435 -7.96 21.13 -1.63
CA SER A 435 -8.75 22.17 -2.29
C SER A 435 -9.19 21.82 -3.72
N ASN A 436 -8.55 20.87 -4.38
CA ASN A 436 -8.90 20.38 -5.74
C ASN A 436 -8.90 18.85 -5.82
N ILE A 437 -9.23 18.17 -4.72
CA ILE A 437 -9.17 16.70 -4.58
C ILE A 437 -10.07 15.95 -5.58
N GLU A 438 -11.13 16.58 -6.08
CA GLU A 438 -11.98 16.04 -7.12
C GLU A 438 -11.20 15.68 -8.40
N LEU A 439 -10.11 16.39 -8.70
CA LEU A 439 -9.28 16.11 -9.87
C LEU A 439 -8.65 14.71 -9.82
N LEU A 440 -8.27 14.23 -8.64
CA LEU A 440 -7.78 12.85 -8.49
C LEU A 440 -8.88 11.83 -8.84
N CYS A 441 -10.10 12.08 -8.36
CA CYS A 441 -11.24 11.20 -8.66
C CYS A 441 -11.61 11.24 -10.15
N GLU A 442 -11.57 12.43 -10.78
CA GLU A 442 -11.79 12.59 -12.22
C GLU A 442 -10.70 11.87 -13.02
N TYR A 443 -9.43 12.01 -12.62
CA TYR A 443 -8.29 11.36 -13.28
C TYR A 443 -8.41 9.84 -13.24
N LEU A 444 -8.65 9.26 -12.06
CA LEU A 444 -8.81 7.82 -11.86
C LEU A 444 -10.14 7.25 -12.38
N SER A 445 -11.05 8.09 -12.86
CA SER A 445 -12.30 7.64 -13.50
C SER A 445 -12.16 7.36 -14.99
N GLN A 446 -11.00 7.65 -15.59
CA GLN A 446 -10.71 7.29 -16.98
C GLN A 446 -10.59 5.77 -17.14
N SER A 447 -10.91 5.25 -18.32
CA SER A 447 -11.08 3.80 -18.57
C SER A 447 -9.84 2.97 -18.25
N GLU A 448 -8.66 3.53 -18.46
CA GLU A 448 -7.36 2.88 -18.24
C GLU A 448 -7.04 2.60 -16.77
N PHE A 449 -7.68 3.30 -15.84
CA PHE A 449 -7.49 3.10 -14.40
C PHE A 449 -8.48 2.11 -13.78
N LEU A 450 -9.54 1.74 -14.49
CA LEU A 450 -10.55 0.83 -13.95
C LEU A 450 -9.98 -0.58 -13.73
N PHE A 451 -10.44 -1.25 -12.68
CA PHE A 451 -10.16 -2.66 -12.44
C PHE A 451 -11.45 -3.48 -12.54
N GLY A 452 -11.49 -4.44 -13.47
CA GLY A 452 -12.73 -5.19 -13.73
C GLY A 452 -13.93 -4.29 -14.11
N GLY A 453 -13.69 -3.10 -14.68
CA GLY A 453 -14.72 -2.10 -14.98
C GLY A 453 -15.13 -1.22 -13.80
N GLU A 454 -14.63 -1.47 -12.60
CA GLU A 454 -14.94 -0.71 -11.39
C GLU A 454 -13.86 0.34 -11.09
N LYS A 455 -14.27 1.44 -10.45
CA LYS A 455 -13.37 2.52 -10.03
C LYS A 455 -12.49 2.10 -8.87
N ARG A 456 -11.23 2.54 -8.90
CA ARG A 456 -10.30 2.41 -7.77
C ARG A 456 -10.80 3.18 -6.54
N ARG A 457 -10.49 2.70 -5.34
CA ARG A 457 -10.77 3.38 -4.08
C ARG A 457 -9.68 4.37 -3.74
N ILE A 458 -10.02 5.41 -2.98
CA ILE A 458 -9.07 6.39 -2.48
C ILE A 458 -9.23 6.47 -0.97
N ALA A 459 -8.15 6.22 -0.24
CA ALA A 459 -8.03 6.59 1.16
C ALA A 459 -7.20 7.89 1.23
N ILE A 460 -7.76 8.98 1.71
CA ILE A 460 -6.93 10.10 2.17
C ILE A 460 -6.30 9.64 3.48
N ALA A 461 -5.04 9.17 3.36
CA ALA A 461 -4.34 8.51 4.46
C ALA A 461 -3.70 9.50 5.43
N GLU A 462 -3.47 10.74 4.97
CA GLU A 462 -2.88 11.79 5.79
C GLU A 462 -3.22 13.16 5.20
N PHE A 463 -3.92 13.99 5.98
CA PHE A 463 -4.32 15.34 5.61
C PHE A 463 -4.21 16.25 6.82
N GLY A 464 -3.35 17.28 6.78
CA GLY A 464 -3.16 18.24 7.85
C GLY A 464 -3.20 19.66 7.32
N VAL A 465 -3.63 20.59 8.17
CA VAL A 465 -3.64 22.04 7.90
C VAL A 465 -2.99 22.75 9.06
N ASN A 466 -2.10 23.68 8.76
CA ASN A 466 -1.41 24.48 9.78
C ASN A 466 -2.38 25.39 10.54
N GLY A 467 -2.23 25.46 11.85
CA GLY A 467 -2.97 26.36 12.73
C GLY A 467 -2.06 26.84 13.86
N ASN A 468 -1.34 27.95 13.61
CA ASN A 468 -0.40 28.52 14.58
C ASN A 468 -1.14 28.98 15.85
N PRO A 469 -0.82 28.42 17.04
CA PRO A 469 -1.48 28.81 18.31
C PRO A 469 -1.31 30.29 18.70
N GLU A 470 -0.29 30.94 18.19
CA GLU A 470 -0.03 32.36 18.47
C GLU A 470 -0.79 33.32 17.52
N ASP A 471 -1.60 32.76 16.57
CA ASP A 471 -2.33 33.54 15.56
C ASP A 471 -3.77 33.04 15.42
N ASP A 472 -4.71 33.83 15.99
CA ASP A 472 -6.15 33.55 15.96
C ASP A 472 -6.71 33.38 14.52
N ASP A 473 -6.17 34.14 13.56
CA ASP A 473 -6.57 34.00 12.16
C ASP A 473 -6.08 32.68 11.55
N SER A 474 -4.88 32.25 11.87
CA SER A 474 -4.35 30.94 11.47
C SER A 474 -5.17 29.80 12.06
N LEU A 475 -5.52 29.86 13.34
CA LEU A 475 -6.38 28.87 14.00
C LEU A 475 -7.77 28.81 13.37
N ALA A 476 -8.39 29.95 13.09
CA ALA A 476 -9.70 30.00 12.46
C ALA A 476 -9.64 29.52 10.99
N ASN A 477 -8.56 29.82 10.27
CA ASN A 477 -8.32 29.31 8.92
C ASN A 477 -8.11 27.79 8.92
N GLN A 478 -7.37 27.22 9.90
CA GLN A 478 -7.23 25.77 10.05
C GLN A 478 -8.60 25.09 10.14
N ALA A 479 -9.50 25.60 10.97
CA ALA A 479 -10.86 25.07 11.14
C ALA A 479 -11.69 25.18 9.84
N ALA A 480 -11.60 26.33 9.14
CA ALA A 480 -12.25 26.55 7.85
C ALA A 480 -11.72 25.60 6.77
N SER A 481 -10.41 25.47 6.67
CA SER A 481 -9.71 24.63 5.70
C SER A 481 -10.01 23.16 5.89
N PHE A 482 -10.04 22.69 7.13
CA PHE A 482 -10.44 21.31 7.42
C PHE A 482 -11.89 21.06 6.95
N ALA A 483 -12.84 21.92 7.31
CA ALA A 483 -14.23 21.76 6.89
C ALA A 483 -14.35 21.79 5.38
N TYR A 484 -13.69 22.71 4.71
CA TYR A 484 -13.69 22.84 3.25
C TYR A 484 -13.14 21.57 2.56
N GLY A 485 -11.95 21.14 2.94
CA GLY A 485 -11.33 19.94 2.38
C GLY A 485 -12.12 18.66 2.67
N TYR A 486 -12.63 18.52 3.90
CA TYR A 486 -13.46 17.38 4.26
C TYR A 486 -14.76 17.30 3.44
N TYR A 487 -15.50 18.40 3.29
CA TYR A 487 -16.72 18.39 2.49
C TYR A 487 -16.47 18.08 1.01
N LYS A 488 -15.39 18.61 0.44
CA LYS A 488 -14.98 18.27 -0.94
C LYS A 488 -14.67 16.79 -1.10
N ALA A 489 -13.87 16.24 -0.20
CA ALA A 489 -13.52 14.82 -0.19
C ALA A 489 -14.74 13.92 0.09
N ALA A 490 -15.58 14.28 1.06
CA ALA A 490 -16.76 13.50 1.42
C ALA A 490 -17.81 13.42 0.30
N ALA A 491 -17.84 14.43 -0.59
CA ALA A 491 -18.72 14.45 -1.77
C ALA A 491 -18.28 13.49 -2.88
N GLN A 492 -17.05 12.92 -2.80
CA GLN A 492 -16.53 12.00 -3.81
C GLN A 492 -16.80 10.55 -3.41
N ASP A 493 -17.48 9.78 -4.26
CA ASP A 493 -17.81 8.37 -3.99
C ASP A 493 -16.57 7.47 -3.90
N MET A 494 -15.51 7.78 -4.66
CA MET A 494 -14.26 7.02 -4.67
C MET A 494 -13.47 7.16 -3.37
N ILE A 495 -13.64 8.27 -2.63
CA ILE A 495 -12.94 8.52 -1.36
C ILE A 495 -13.69 7.80 -0.24
N GLU A 496 -13.04 6.83 0.40
CA GLU A 496 -13.62 6.03 1.47
C GLU A 496 -13.22 6.48 2.88
N SER A 497 -12.11 7.21 3.02
CA SER A 497 -11.65 7.76 4.29
C SER A 497 -10.94 9.10 4.12
N VAL A 498 -11.01 9.95 5.16
CA VAL A 498 -10.29 11.22 5.28
C VAL A 498 -9.64 11.25 6.66
N ILE A 499 -8.37 10.83 6.71
CA ILE A 499 -7.62 10.70 7.96
C ILE A 499 -6.84 11.99 8.20
N TYR A 500 -7.26 12.73 9.21
CA TYR A 500 -6.63 13.99 9.60
C TYR A 500 -5.33 13.73 10.37
N TYR A 501 -4.30 14.45 10.05
CA TYR A 501 -3.02 14.45 10.71
C TYR A 501 -2.81 15.80 11.39
N ARG A 502 -2.87 15.90 12.71
CA ARG A 502 -2.84 14.88 13.74
C ARG A 502 -3.70 15.27 14.95
N GLN A 503 -3.77 14.41 15.99
CA GLN A 503 -4.54 14.69 17.20
C GLN A 503 -3.95 15.85 18.03
N VAL A 504 -2.64 15.86 18.26
CA VAL A 504 -1.94 16.83 19.11
C VAL A 504 -0.77 17.44 18.33
N ASP A 505 -0.54 18.72 18.43
CA ASP A 505 0.62 19.39 17.84
C ASP A 505 1.94 18.70 18.25
N SER A 506 2.98 18.87 17.47
CA SER A 506 4.32 18.38 17.77
C SER A 506 5.34 19.50 17.69
N LEU A 507 6.14 19.66 18.74
CA LEU A 507 7.24 20.63 18.74
C LEU A 507 8.35 20.23 17.76
N ALA A 508 8.42 18.95 17.38
CA ALA A 508 9.36 18.46 16.39
C ALA A 508 9.04 18.93 14.97
N GLU A 509 7.80 19.36 14.69
CA GLU A 509 7.35 19.92 13.39
C GLU A 509 7.56 21.44 13.35
N GLU A 510 8.78 21.92 13.58
CA GLU A 510 9.17 23.34 13.70
C GLU A 510 8.38 24.29 12.78
N GLY A 511 7.44 25.08 13.32
CA GLY A 511 6.66 26.09 12.60
C GLY A 511 5.38 25.59 11.94
N VAL A 512 5.05 24.29 12.08
CA VAL A 512 3.82 23.71 11.55
C VAL A 512 3.03 23.04 12.69
N TYR A 513 1.75 23.36 12.82
CA TYR A 513 0.89 22.98 13.92
C TYR A 513 -0.40 22.33 13.40
N PHE A 514 -0.36 21.04 13.12
CA PHE A 514 -1.49 20.31 12.52
C PHE A 514 -2.51 19.80 13.55
N GLY A 515 -2.20 19.80 14.84
CA GLY A 515 -3.02 19.21 15.88
C GLY A 515 -4.45 19.77 15.99
N LEU A 516 -5.36 18.94 16.52
CA LEU A 516 -6.65 19.36 17.05
C LEU A 516 -6.49 19.96 18.44
N TRP A 517 -5.42 19.55 19.14
CA TRP A 517 -5.00 20.03 20.44
C TRP A 517 -3.62 20.67 20.33
N GLU A 518 -3.40 21.69 21.13
CA GLU A 518 -2.06 22.20 21.39
C GLU A 518 -1.27 21.21 22.23
N THR A 519 0.07 21.24 22.11
CA THR A 519 0.99 20.46 22.95
C THR A 519 1.58 21.29 24.07
N GLY A 520 2.12 20.63 25.10
CA GLY A 520 2.89 21.26 26.14
C GLY A 520 4.24 21.80 25.67
N THR A 521 4.96 22.47 26.56
CA THR A 521 6.28 23.07 26.27
C THR A 521 7.43 22.08 26.26
N ASP A 522 7.18 20.83 26.60
CA ASP A 522 8.07 19.68 26.47
C ASP A 522 7.51 18.72 25.43
N ASP A 523 8.34 17.95 24.75
CA ASP A 523 7.92 17.01 23.71
C ASP A 523 7.02 15.86 24.20
N SER A 524 6.32 16.03 25.33
CA SER A 524 5.41 15.05 25.91
C SER A 524 4.21 14.72 25.01
N ALA A 525 3.91 15.57 24.02
CA ALA A 525 2.71 15.53 23.18
C ALA A 525 1.40 15.47 24.00
N ASP A 526 1.39 16.10 25.18
CA ASP A 526 0.22 16.18 26.04
C ASP A 526 -0.82 17.11 25.45
N MET A 527 -2.08 16.70 25.51
CA MET A 527 -3.22 17.54 25.13
C MET A 527 -3.39 18.66 26.15
N THR A 528 -3.13 19.92 25.77
CA THR A 528 -3.25 21.09 26.65
C THR A 528 -4.53 21.87 26.40
N GLU A 529 -4.63 22.56 25.27
CA GLU A 529 -5.79 23.35 24.89
C GLU A 529 -6.39 22.85 23.56
N LYS A 530 -7.72 22.93 23.45
CA LYS A 530 -8.43 22.59 22.21
C LYS A 530 -8.34 23.76 21.24
N LYS A 531 -7.88 23.48 20.04
CA LYS A 531 -7.93 24.46 18.97
C LYS A 531 -9.35 24.57 18.39
N PRO A 532 -9.71 25.67 17.73
CA PRO A 532 -11.03 25.85 17.10
C PRO A 532 -11.45 24.71 16.16
N ILE A 533 -10.50 24.08 15.47
CA ILE A 533 -10.73 22.91 14.61
C ILE A 533 -11.31 21.71 15.37
N TYR A 534 -11.08 21.56 16.67
CA TYR A 534 -11.52 20.39 17.45
C TYR A 534 -13.03 20.17 17.37
N ASP A 535 -13.83 21.19 17.58
CA ASP A 535 -15.28 21.07 17.53
C ASP A 535 -15.79 20.95 16.08
N VAL A 536 -15.14 21.59 15.12
CA VAL A 536 -15.44 21.39 13.70
C VAL A 536 -15.20 19.93 13.32
N PHE A 537 -14.05 19.37 13.66
CA PHE A 537 -13.71 17.97 13.41
C PHE A 537 -14.72 17.03 14.09
N LYS A 538 -15.04 17.29 15.37
CA LYS A 538 -15.96 16.46 16.14
C LYS A 538 -17.32 16.31 15.47
N TYR A 539 -17.86 17.39 14.91
CA TYR A 539 -19.23 17.43 14.42
C TYR A 539 -19.37 17.37 12.90
N ILE A 540 -18.28 17.37 12.12
CA ILE A 540 -18.24 17.54 10.65
C ILE A 540 -19.16 16.58 9.87
N ASP A 541 -19.31 15.35 10.34
CA ASP A 541 -20.10 14.26 9.72
C ASP A 541 -21.41 13.96 10.48
N THR A 542 -21.83 14.86 11.35
CA THR A 542 -23.04 14.73 12.15
C THR A 542 -24.12 15.72 11.69
N PRO A 543 -25.40 15.56 12.11
CA PRO A 543 -26.44 16.55 11.85
C PRO A 543 -26.13 17.96 12.39
N ARG A 544 -25.14 18.09 13.27
CA ARG A 544 -24.70 19.37 13.84
C ARG A 544 -23.54 20.01 13.06
N SER A 545 -23.11 19.43 11.96
CA SER A 545 -21.92 19.91 11.22
C SER A 545 -21.97 21.40 10.88
N THR A 546 -23.13 21.90 10.41
CA THR A 546 -23.30 23.31 10.05
C THR A 546 -23.27 24.25 11.26
N GLU A 547 -23.67 23.80 12.45
CA GLU A 547 -23.58 24.59 13.68
C GLU A 547 -22.14 25.00 14.00
N PHE A 548 -21.19 24.09 13.76
CA PHE A 548 -19.77 24.29 14.11
C PHE A 548 -18.91 24.77 12.94
N SER A 549 -19.28 24.51 11.69
CA SER A 549 -18.47 24.85 10.52
C SER A 549 -18.84 26.20 9.87
N THR A 550 -20.11 26.65 9.96
CA THR A 550 -20.60 27.80 9.17
C THR A 550 -19.84 29.09 9.46
N SER A 551 -19.50 29.37 10.72
CA SER A 551 -18.78 30.58 11.10
C SER A 551 -17.37 30.63 10.47
N TYR A 552 -16.74 29.49 10.28
CA TYR A 552 -15.41 29.38 9.69
C TYR A 552 -15.47 29.37 8.16
N ILE A 553 -16.38 28.60 7.57
CA ILE A 553 -16.55 28.52 6.11
C ILE A 553 -16.93 29.89 5.50
N SER A 554 -17.56 30.79 6.26
CA SER A 554 -17.82 32.15 5.79
C SER A 554 -16.54 32.93 5.40
N ARG A 555 -15.36 32.52 5.88
CA ARG A 555 -14.07 33.08 5.48
C ARG A 555 -13.71 32.80 4.01
N LEU A 556 -14.22 31.72 3.42
CA LEU A 556 -14.01 31.38 2.02
C LEU A 556 -14.63 32.41 1.05
N GLY A 557 -15.69 33.09 1.44
CA GLY A 557 -16.38 34.10 0.66
C GLY A 557 -15.85 35.53 0.84
N ALA A 558 -14.88 35.75 1.72
CA ALA A 558 -14.27 37.06 2.01
C ALA A 558 -12.98 37.30 1.22
N ALA A 559 -12.54 36.37 0.37
CA ALA A 559 -11.34 36.44 -0.45
C ALA A 559 -11.64 36.93 -1.87
#